data_d77ee5c7e6fa9ae1df72cad8597be47b
#
_entry.id   d77ee5c7e6fa9ae1df72cad8597be47b
#
_cell.length_a   1.000
_cell.length_b   1.000
_cell.length_c   1.000
_cell.angle_alpha   90.00
_cell.angle_beta   90.00
_cell.angle_gamma   90.00
#
_symmetry.space_group_name_H-M   'P 1'
#
loop_
_entity.id
_entity.type
_entity.pdbx_description
1 polymer ?
#
loop_
_entity_poly.entity_id
_entity_poly.type
_entity_poly.pdbx_seq_one_letter_code
_entity_poly.pdbx_strand_id
1 'polypeptide(L)'
;MRILVSAASKHGSTAEVAARIAGTLRAGLPGVVVDVLPAAEAGDTTSYDALVLGSAVYMGRWLEDARKLAERIAAQSSRPVWLFSSGPIGDPPKPDEEPVDVGDMVRTTHARGHRLFAGRLDRHRLGFGEKAVVMALRVTDGDFRDWDAIDTWGAQIAGELSEATAR
;
A
#
# COMPACT_ATOMS: atom_id res chain seq x y z
N MET A 1 14.16 -8.69 -13.66
CA MET A 1 13.26 -8.66 -12.47
C MET A 1 11.99 -7.93 -12.85
N ARG A 2 10.86 -8.47 -12.46
CA ARG A 2 9.54 -7.87 -12.67
C ARG A 2 8.81 -7.73 -11.34
N ILE A 3 8.35 -6.54 -11.02
CA ILE A 3 7.73 -6.22 -9.72
C ILE A 3 6.29 -5.75 -9.97
N LEU A 4 5.34 -6.23 -9.17
CA LEU A 4 4.00 -5.68 -9.10
C LEU A 4 3.90 -4.74 -7.91
N VAL A 5 3.47 -3.50 -8.14
CA VAL A 5 2.97 -2.60 -7.11
C VAL A 5 1.47 -2.48 -7.31
N SER A 6 0.70 -2.93 -6.34
CA SER A 6 -0.76 -2.96 -6.43
C SER A 6 -1.40 -2.33 -5.22
N ALA A 7 -2.50 -1.63 -5.41
CA ALA A 7 -3.21 -1.03 -4.29
C ALA A 7 -4.72 -1.01 -4.51
N ALA A 8 -5.46 -1.15 -3.42
CA ALA A 8 -6.87 -0.81 -3.38
C ALA A 8 -7.06 0.61 -2.86
N SER A 9 -7.68 1.45 -3.67
CA SER A 9 -7.88 2.87 -3.38
C SER A 9 -9.29 3.28 -3.73
N LYS A 10 -9.96 3.99 -2.82
CA LYS A 10 -11.33 4.45 -3.04
C LYS A 10 -11.39 5.83 -3.71
N HIS A 11 -10.50 6.73 -3.30
CA HIS A 11 -10.48 8.13 -3.75
C HIS A 11 -9.16 8.56 -4.39
N GLY A 12 -8.31 7.61 -4.75
CA GLY A 12 -7.06 7.84 -5.49
C GLY A 12 -5.82 8.11 -4.64
N SER A 13 -5.95 8.44 -3.36
CA SER A 13 -4.79 8.77 -2.50
C SER A 13 -3.81 7.60 -2.36
N THR A 14 -4.30 6.41 -2.09
CA THR A 14 -3.47 5.19 -1.97
C THR A 14 -2.86 4.78 -3.31
N ALA A 15 -3.59 4.98 -4.42
CA ALA A 15 -3.05 4.73 -5.75
C ALA A 15 -1.86 5.64 -6.09
N GLU A 16 -1.89 6.90 -5.66
CA GLU A 16 -0.76 7.83 -5.81
C GLU A 16 0.45 7.38 -4.98
N VAL A 17 0.23 6.87 -3.77
CA VAL A 17 1.32 6.28 -2.95
C VAL A 17 1.94 5.08 -3.67
N ALA A 18 1.12 4.17 -4.21
CA ALA A 18 1.60 3.03 -5.00
C ALA A 18 2.42 3.47 -6.22
N ALA A 19 1.97 4.48 -6.94
CA ALA A 19 2.68 5.03 -8.09
C ALA A 19 4.04 5.65 -7.69
N ARG A 20 4.09 6.34 -6.53
CA ARG A 20 5.33 6.90 -6.00
C ARG A 20 6.34 5.81 -5.63
N ILE A 21 5.91 4.77 -4.92
CA ILE A 21 6.74 3.60 -4.59
C ILE A 21 7.30 2.97 -5.86
N ALA A 22 6.47 2.78 -6.88
CA ALA A 22 6.91 2.22 -8.16
C ALA A 22 7.96 3.09 -8.86
N GLY A 23 7.82 4.42 -8.78
CA GLY A 23 8.82 5.37 -9.27
C GLY A 23 10.17 5.19 -8.57
N THR A 24 10.17 5.08 -7.25
CA THR A 24 11.38 4.86 -6.43
C THR A 24 12.03 3.52 -6.74
N LEU A 25 11.24 2.45 -6.91
CA LEU A 25 11.76 1.14 -7.32
C LEU A 25 12.45 1.17 -8.68
N ARG A 26 11.85 1.86 -9.68
CA ARG A 26 12.45 2.03 -11.00
C ARG A 26 13.76 2.82 -10.95
N ALA A 27 13.83 3.83 -10.10
CA ALA A 27 15.04 4.62 -9.91
C ALA A 27 16.17 3.83 -9.21
N GLY A 28 15.81 2.97 -8.25
CA GLY A 28 16.77 2.20 -7.45
C GLY A 28 17.21 0.88 -8.06
N LEU A 29 16.52 0.35 -9.07
CA LEU A 29 16.79 -0.96 -9.66
C LEU A 29 16.95 -0.85 -11.19
N PRO A 30 18.16 -0.73 -11.71
CA PRO A 30 18.40 -0.63 -13.16
C PRO A 30 17.82 -1.84 -13.92
N GLY A 31 17.06 -1.59 -14.99
CA GLY A 31 16.49 -2.63 -15.84
C GLY A 31 15.27 -3.37 -15.24
N VAL A 32 14.73 -2.92 -14.10
CA VAL A 32 13.53 -3.48 -13.52
C VAL A 32 12.28 -3.09 -14.34
N VAL A 33 11.35 -4.03 -14.46
CA VAL A 33 9.98 -3.75 -14.94
C VAL A 33 9.08 -3.65 -13.72
N VAL A 34 8.42 -2.51 -13.54
CA VAL A 34 7.47 -2.30 -12.45
C VAL A 34 6.10 -2.00 -13.03
N ASP A 35 5.18 -2.93 -12.84
CA ASP A 35 3.76 -2.74 -13.18
C ASP A 35 3.03 -2.14 -11.98
N VAL A 36 2.13 -1.20 -12.25
CA VAL A 36 1.25 -0.59 -11.24
C VAL A 36 -0.18 -0.88 -11.63
N LEU A 37 -0.89 -1.65 -10.82
CA LEU A 37 -2.26 -2.08 -11.09
C LEU A 37 -3.15 -1.87 -9.87
N PRO A 38 -4.43 -1.48 -10.06
CA PRO A 38 -5.42 -1.61 -9.01
C PRO A 38 -5.52 -3.05 -8.52
N ALA A 39 -5.78 -3.25 -7.22
CA ALA A 39 -5.86 -4.60 -6.64
C ALA A 39 -6.95 -5.47 -7.29
N ALA A 40 -8.05 -4.86 -7.73
CA ALA A 40 -9.12 -5.54 -8.46
C ALA A 40 -8.69 -6.06 -9.85
N GLU A 41 -7.68 -5.44 -10.46
CA GLU A 41 -7.19 -5.76 -11.81
C GLU A 41 -5.91 -6.62 -11.80
N ALA A 42 -5.27 -6.77 -10.65
CA ALA A 42 -4.09 -7.62 -10.47
C ALA A 42 -4.48 -9.11 -10.51
N GLY A 43 -4.62 -9.66 -11.69
CA GLY A 43 -5.03 -11.06 -11.93
C GLY A 43 -4.04 -12.08 -11.39
N ASP A 44 -3.42 -12.86 -12.26
CA ASP A 44 -2.36 -13.81 -11.90
C ASP A 44 -1.05 -13.07 -11.58
N THR A 45 -0.54 -13.29 -10.37
CA THR A 45 0.70 -12.65 -9.90
C THR A 45 1.94 -13.54 -10.03
N THR A 46 1.81 -14.75 -10.57
CA THR A 46 2.91 -15.74 -10.63
C THR A 46 4.08 -15.31 -11.50
N SER A 47 3.87 -14.40 -12.45
CA SER A 47 4.90 -13.87 -13.34
C SER A 47 5.76 -12.77 -12.74
N TYR A 48 5.48 -12.34 -11.51
CA TYR A 48 6.25 -11.31 -10.81
C TYR A 48 7.26 -11.92 -9.85
N ASP A 49 8.45 -11.35 -9.79
CA ASP A 49 9.52 -11.76 -8.89
C ASP A 49 9.36 -11.20 -7.47
N ALA A 50 8.66 -10.06 -7.34
CA ALA A 50 8.39 -9.41 -6.06
C ALA A 50 7.07 -8.65 -6.10
N LEU A 51 6.47 -8.43 -4.93
CA LEU A 51 5.14 -7.83 -4.80
C LEU A 51 5.12 -6.76 -3.71
N VAL A 52 4.53 -5.61 -4.03
CA VAL A 52 4.19 -4.58 -3.05
C VAL A 52 2.68 -4.37 -3.12
N LEU A 53 1.97 -4.64 -2.03
CA LEU A 53 0.52 -4.54 -1.95
C LEU A 53 0.10 -3.53 -0.90
N GLY A 54 -0.77 -2.62 -1.27
CA GLY A 54 -1.32 -1.63 -0.38
C GLY A 54 -2.84 -1.53 -0.39
N SER A 55 -3.37 -0.91 0.64
CA SER A 55 -4.79 -0.59 0.72
C SER A 55 -5.05 0.68 1.50
N ALA A 56 -6.07 1.41 1.07
CA ALA A 56 -6.76 2.35 1.93
C ALA A 56 -7.40 1.60 3.11
N VAL A 57 -7.47 2.28 4.25
CA VAL A 57 -8.08 1.75 5.49
C VAL A 57 -9.43 2.40 5.70
N TYR A 58 -10.45 1.56 5.83
CA TYR A 58 -11.81 1.98 6.15
C TYR A 58 -12.35 1.13 7.31
N MET A 59 -12.88 1.79 8.33
CA MET A 59 -13.39 1.13 9.53
C MET A 59 -12.36 0.18 10.16
N GLY A 60 -11.09 0.58 10.17
CA GLY A 60 -9.99 -0.22 10.70
C GLY A 60 -9.61 -1.45 9.88
N ARG A 61 -10.03 -1.55 8.62
CA ARG A 61 -9.77 -2.68 7.74
C ARG A 61 -9.30 -2.25 6.36
N TRP A 62 -8.58 -3.12 5.70
CA TRP A 62 -8.27 -3.01 4.29
C TRP A 62 -9.52 -3.17 3.41
N LEU A 63 -9.51 -2.54 2.24
CA LEU A 63 -10.53 -2.73 1.23
C LEU A 63 -10.54 -4.19 0.74
N GLU A 64 -11.71 -4.67 0.36
CA GLU A 64 -11.96 -6.06 0.00
C GLU A 64 -11.06 -6.56 -1.13
N ASP A 65 -10.86 -5.76 -2.17
CA ASP A 65 -10.01 -6.15 -3.33
C ASP A 65 -8.57 -6.41 -2.92
N ALA A 66 -8.01 -5.61 -2.01
CA ALA A 66 -6.66 -5.83 -1.51
C ALA A 66 -6.58 -7.07 -0.60
N ARG A 67 -7.59 -7.32 0.22
CA ARG A 67 -7.65 -8.54 1.04
C ARG A 67 -7.73 -9.81 0.17
N LYS A 68 -8.57 -9.81 -0.86
CA LYS A 68 -8.66 -10.91 -1.83
C LYS A 68 -7.35 -11.13 -2.58
N LEU A 69 -6.65 -10.04 -2.94
CA LEU A 69 -5.34 -10.15 -3.58
C LEU A 69 -4.30 -10.73 -2.60
N ALA A 70 -4.29 -10.30 -1.34
CA ALA A 70 -3.41 -10.86 -0.31
C ALA A 70 -3.63 -12.38 -0.11
N GLU A 71 -4.90 -12.83 -0.08
CA GLU A 71 -5.24 -14.25 -0.01
C GLU A 71 -4.71 -15.04 -1.21
N ARG A 72 -4.83 -14.50 -2.42
CA ARG A 72 -4.27 -15.14 -3.63
C ARG A 72 -2.75 -15.21 -3.59
N ILE A 73 -2.08 -14.14 -3.13
CA ILE A 73 -0.63 -14.11 -2.96
C ILE A 73 -0.19 -15.15 -1.94
N ALA A 74 -0.90 -15.26 -0.81
CA ALA A 74 -0.62 -16.25 0.23
C ALA A 74 -0.74 -17.71 -0.26
N ALA A 75 -1.65 -17.98 -1.19
CA ALA A 75 -1.84 -19.30 -1.80
C ALA A 75 -0.78 -19.64 -2.87
N GLN A 76 -0.02 -18.67 -3.33
CA GLN A 76 1.04 -18.83 -4.32
C GLN A 76 2.40 -18.88 -3.62
N SER A 77 3.39 -19.52 -4.23
CA SER A 77 4.71 -19.74 -3.61
C SER A 77 5.43 -18.45 -3.14
N SER A 78 6.36 -18.64 -2.22
CA SER A 78 7.10 -17.61 -1.47
C SER A 78 7.93 -16.66 -2.34
N ARG A 79 7.35 -15.56 -2.75
CA ARG A 79 8.05 -14.41 -3.32
C ARG A 79 8.18 -13.31 -2.27
N PRO A 80 9.17 -12.44 -2.37
CA PRO A 80 9.24 -11.27 -1.50
C PRO A 80 7.97 -10.41 -1.61
N VAL A 81 7.34 -10.16 -0.48
CA VAL A 81 6.10 -9.35 -0.38
C VAL A 81 6.33 -8.25 0.65
N TRP A 82 5.90 -7.03 0.36
CA TRP A 82 5.79 -5.92 1.28
C TRP A 82 4.37 -5.38 1.27
N LEU A 83 3.90 -4.97 2.42
CA LEU A 83 2.55 -4.44 2.59
C LEU A 83 2.58 -2.99 3.06
N PHE A 84 1.61 -2.18 2.64
CA PHE A 84 1.41 -0.86 3.21
C PHE A 84 -0.07 -0.52 3.39
N SER A 85 -0.36 0.23 4.43
CA SER A 85 -1.68 0.81 4.68
C SER A 85 -1.63 2.32 4.50
N SER A 86 -2.68 2.89 3.94
CA SER A 86 -2.84 4.33 3.80
C SER A 86 -4.16 4.75 4.42
N GLY A 87 -4.11 5.64 5.40
CA GLY A 87 -5.37 6.02 6.00
C GLY A 87 -5.36 7.03 7.14
N PRO A 88 -4.41 7.05 8.06
CA PRO A 88 -4.39 8.08 9.08
C PRO A 88 -4.41 9.48 8.46
N ILE A 89 -5.27 10.35 8.97
CA ILE A 89 -5.45 11.73 8.52
C ILE A 89 -5.40 12.67 9.71
N GLY A 90 -5.10 13.94 9.46
CA GLY A 90 -4.98 14.95 10.50
C GLY A 90 -3.55 15.12 11.01
N ASP A 91 -3.36 16.08 11.92
CA ASP A 91 -2.08 16.36 12.58
C ASP A 91 -2.32 16.48 14.10
N PRO A 92 -1.88 15.48 14.90
CA PRO A 92 -1.26 14.21 14.49
C PRO A 92 -2.23 13.30 13.72
N PRO A 93 -1.73 12.43 12.82
CA PRO A 93 -2.56 11.53 12.03
C PRO A 93 -3.34 10.55 12.91
N LYS A 94 -4.63 10.36 12.61
CA LYS A 94 -5.52 9.43 13.34
C LYS A 94 -6.43 8.65 12.37
N PRO A 95 -6.79 7.38 12.70
CA PRO A 95 -6.22 6.57 13.76
C PRO A 95 -4.76 6.19 13.47
N ASP A 96 -3.94 6.06 14.47
CA ASP A 96 -2.53 5.64 14.42
C ASP A 96 -2.34 4.14 14.66
N GLU A 97 -3.44 3.42 14.89
CA GLU A 97 -3.45 1.98 15.08
C GLU A 97 -3.40 1.24 13.74
N GLU A 98 -2.69 0.11 13.73
CA GLU A 98 -2.69 -0.77 12.56
C GLU A 98 -4.08 -1.35 12.31
N PRO A 99 -4.47 -1.54 11.02
CA PRO A 99 -5.70 -2.23 10.68
C PRO A 99 -5.75 -3.64 11.29
N VAL A 100 -6.91 -4.05 11.76
CA VAL A 100 -7.10 -5.32 12.48
C VAL A 100 -6.76 -6.58 11.68
N ASP A 101 -6.80 -6.50 10.36
CA ASP A 101 -6.53 -7.61 9.43
C ASP A 101 -5.07 -7.67 8.94
N VAL A 102 -4.28 -6.63 9.18
CA VAL A 102 -2.90 -6.55 8.66
C VAL A 102 -1.98 -7.62 9.27
N GLY A 103 -2.08 -7.86 10.56
CA GLY A 103 -1.25 -8.86 11.24
C GLY A 103 -1.40 -10.27 10.63
N ASP A 104 -2.63 -10.65 10.28
CA ASP A 104 -2.92 -11.91 9.61
C ASP A 104 -2.37 -11.92 8.18
N MET A 105 -2.52 -10.84 7.44
CA MET A 105 -2.00 -10.73 6.08
C MET A 105 -0.46 -10.79 6.05
N VAL A 106 0.23 -10.10 6.96
CA VAL A 106 1.69 -10.20 7.09
C VAL A 106 2.14 -11.64 7.31
N ARG A 107 1.45 -12.35 8.21
CA ARG A 107 1.77 -13.74 8.54
C ARG A 107 1.49 -14.70 7.35
N THR A 108 0.34 -14.58 6.71
CA THR A 108 -0.08 -15.51 5.65
C THR A 108 0.65 -15.28 4.32
N THR A 109 0.97 -14.04 4.00
CA THR A 109 1.76 -13.71 2.80
C THR A 109 3.26 -13.81 3.02
N HIS A 110 3.71 -14.07 4.27
CA HIS A 110 5.12 -14.00 4.66
C HIS A 110 5.77 -12.66 4.29
N ALA A 111 5.00 -11.57 4.42
CA ALA A 111 5.48 -10.24 4.07
C ALA A 111 6.72 -9.87 4.88
N ARG A 112 7.72 -9.29 4.22
CA ARG A 112 8.97 -8.83 4.84
C ARG A 112 8.79 -7.60 5.71
N GLY A 113 7.69 -6.87 5.49
CA GLY A 113 7.36 -5.70 6.30
C GLY A 113 6.00 -5.10 5.94
N HIS A 114 5.51 -4.28 6.86
CA HIS A 114 4.32 -3.46 6.68
C HIS A 114 4.64 -2.02 7.09
N ARG A 115 4.11 -1.05 6.35
CA ARG A 115 4.19 0.37 6.68
C ARG A 115 2.80 0.99 6.68
N LEU A 116 2.56 1.86 7.66
CA LEU A 116 1.38 2.70 7.74
C LEU A 116 1.76 4.12 7.33
N PHE A 117 1.12 4.62 6.27
CA PHE A 117 1.30 5.99 5.79
C PHE A 117 0.06 6.82 6.06
N ALA A 118 0.24 8.09 6.39
CA ALA A 118 -0.84 9.04 6.44
C ALA A 118 -1.51 9.17 5.06
N GLY A 119 -2.77 9.53 5.05
CA GLY A 119 -3.58 9.68 3.86
C GLY A 119 -3.81 11.13 3.45
N ARG A 120 -4.68 11.31 2.46
CA ARG A 120 -5.22 12.60 2.04
C ARG A 120 -6.72 12.61 2.26
N LEU A 121 -7.25 13.69 2.78
CA LEU A 121 -8.67 13.94 2.93
C LEU A 121 -9.12 15.04 1.98
N ASP A 122 -10.07 14.72 1.13
CA ASP A 122 -10.80 15.66 0.29
C ASP A 122 -12.30 15.37 0.46
N ARG A 123 -12.99 16.25 1.21
CA ARG A 123 -14.41 16.08 1.53
C ARG A 123 -15.31 16.06 0.30
N HIS A 124 -14.90 16.69 -0.79
CA HIS A 124 -15.66 16.68 -2.04
C HIS A 124 -15.74 15.31 -2.69
N ARG A 125 -14.79 14.43 -2.37
CA ARG A 125 -14.72 13.04 -2.88
C ARG A 125 -15.38 12.01 -1.97
N LEU A 126 -15.82 12.41 -0.77
CA LEU A 126 -16.41 11.51 0.21
C LEU A 126 -17.89 11.25 -0.06
N GLY A 127 -18.31 10.01 0.16
CA GLY A 127 -19.72 9.65 0.25
C GLY A 127 -20.39 10.19 1.52
N PHE A 128 -21.71 10.06 1.60
CA PHE A 128 -22.49 10.65 2.69
C PHE A 128 -22.12 10.10 4.07
N GLY A 129 -21.93 8.78 4.19
CA GLY A 129 -21.50 8.12 5.44
C GLY A 129 -20.07 8.50 5.86
N GLU A 130 -19.16 8.62 4.90
CA GLU A 130 -17.77 9.02 5.15
C GLU A 130 -17.69 10.47 5.65
N LYS A 131 -18.51 11.37 5.10
CA LYS A 131 -18.61 12.76 5.58
C LYS A 131 -19.03 12.83 7.04
N ALA A 132 -19.99 12.01 7.45
CA ALA A 132 -20.42 11.94 8.84
C ALA A 132 -19.30 11.51 9.79
N VAL A 133 -18.49 10.50 9.40
CA VAL A 133 -17.33 10.05 10.19
C VAL A 133 -16.29 11.16 10.30
N VAL A 134 -15.94 11.81 9.19
CA VAL A 134 -14.97 12.91 9.18
C VAL A 134 -15.42 14.09 10.03
N MET A 135 -16.71 14.42 9.98
CA MET A 135 -17.29 15.47 10.84
C MET A 135 -17.19 15.09 12.32
N ALA A 136 -17.47 13.84 12.67
CA ALA A 136 -17.35 13.34 14.05
C ALA A 136 -15.92 13.39 14.56
N LEU A 137 -14.93 13.10 13.70
CA LEU A 137 -13.50 13.15 14.03
C LEU A 137 -12.92 14.57 14.01
N ARG A 138 -13.69 15.57 13.56
CA ARG A 138 -13.26 16.98 13.44
C ARG A 138 -11.95 17.18 12.66
N VAL A 139 -11.73 16.36 11.64
CA VAL A 139 -10.56 16.45 10.77
C VAL A 139 -10.84 17.44 9.65
N THR A 140 -9.88 18.30 9.35
CA THR A 140 -9.93 19.23 8.22
C THR A 140 -9.40 18.58 6.95
N ASP A 141 -9.83 19.09 5.78
CA ASP A 141 -9.26 18.67 4.49
C ASP A 141 -7.76 18.93 4.45
N GLY A 142 -7.02 18.03 3.83
CA GLY A 142 -5.58 18.20 3.68
C GLY A 142 -4.91 16.95 3.12
N ASP A 143 -3.68 17.15 2.68
CA ASP A 143 -2.75 16.09 2.31
C ASP A 143 -1.76 15.90 3.44
N PHE A 144 -1.86 14.78 4.14
CA PHE A 144 -1.05 14.43 5.30
C PHE A 144 0.04 13.41 4.96
N ARG A 145 0.18 13.06 3.67
CA ARG A 145 1.15 12.06 3.23
C ARG A 145 2.57 12.59 3.38
N ASP A 146 3.42 11.77 3.99
CA ASP A 146 4.87 12.00 4.08
C ASP A 146 5.56 11.34 2.87
N TRP A 147 5.80 12.13 1.83
CA TRP A 147 6.42 11.64 0.60
C TRP A 147 7.86 11.19 0.79
N ASP A 148 8.60 11.81 1.70
CA ASP A 148 9.99 11.43 2.01
C ASP A 148 10.04 10.07 2.71
N ALA A 149 9.10 9.81 3.63
CA ALA A 149 8.97 8.50 4.25
C ALA A 149 8.58 7.42 3.23
N ILE A 150 7.69 7.73 2.28
CA ILE A 150 7.29 6.82 1.20
C ILE A 150 8.47 6.50 0.29
N ASP A 151 9.24 7.50 -0.13
CA ASP A 151 10.43 7.34 -0.95
C ASP A 151 11.51 6.52 -0.22
N THR A 152 11.76 6.82 1.05
CA THR A 152 12.71 6.10 1.88
C THR A 152 12.35 4.61 1.96
N TRP A 153 11.08 4.31 2.16
CA TRP A 153 10.63 2.92 2.21
C TRP A 153 10.75 2.21 0.84
N GLY A 154 10.41 2.89 -0.24
CA GLY A 154 10.63 2.37 -1.60
C GLY A 154 12.11 2.08 -1.89
N ALA A 155 13.01 2.96 -1.44
CA ALA A 155 14.46 2.76 -1.57
C ALA A 155 14.97 1.59 -0.72
N GLN A 156 14.43 1.37 0.49
CA GLN A 156 14.74 0.19 1.31
C GLN A 156 14.36 -1.10 0.60
N ILE A 157 13.16 -1.17 0.02
CA ILE A 157 12.72 -2.34 -0.77
C ILE A 157 13.65 -2.59 -1.95
N ALA A 158 14.04 -1.53 -2.68
CA ALA A 158 14.97 -1.65 -3.79
C ALA A 158 16.34 -2.20 -3.34
N GLY A 159 16.86 -1.73 -2.20
CA GLY A 159 18.10 -2.24 -1.60
C GLY A 159 18.03 -3.73 -1.27
N GLU A 160 16.96 -4.17 -0.58
CA GLU A 160 16.77 -5.58 -0.24
C GLU A 160 16.67 -6.48 -1.48
N LEU A 161 15.99 -6.01 -2.54
CA LEU A 161 15.87 -6.75 -3.80
C LEU A 161 17.20 -6.83 -4.56
N SER A 162 17.99 -5.75 -4.56
CA SER A 162 19.33 -5.72 -5.16
C SER A 162 20.27 -6.70 -4.49
N GLU A 163 20.30 -6.73 -3.16
CA GLU A 163 21.14 -7.67 -2.39
C GLU A 163 20.74 -9.13 -2.62
N ALA A 164 19.44 -9.42 -2.74
CA ALA A 164 18.95 -10.77 -3.01
C ALA A 164 19.35 -11.28 -4.42
N THR A 165 19.48 -10.38 -5.38
CA THR A 165 19.87 -10.72 -6.77
C THR A 165 21.37 -10.89 -6.93
N ALA A 166 22.17 -10.30 -6.03
CA ALA A 166 23.64 -10.37 -6.05
C ALA A 166 24.21 -11.65 -5.41
N ARG A 167 23.38 -12.49 -4.78
CA ARG A 167 23.75 -13.78 -4.17
C ARG A 167 23.49 -14.96 -5.09
#